data_515ba6b9f8e2914fba69167571388e41
#
_entry.id   515ba6b9f8e2914fba69167571388e41
#
_cell.length_a   1.000
_cell.length_b   1.000
_cell.length_c   1.000
_cell.angle_alpha   90.00
_cell.angle_beta   90.00
_cell.angle_gamma   90.00
#
_symmetry.space_group_name_H-M   'P 1'
#
loop_
_entity.id
_entity.type
_entity.pdbx_description
1 polymer ?
#
loop_
_entity_poly.entity_id
_entity_poly.type
_entity_poly.pdbx_seq_one_letter_code
_entity_poly.pdbx_strand_id
1 'polypeptide(L)'
;MANPESFLEEVAEEVRRERLFKFFKKNGWIIAFVVLVALCASIAYEWRKNSEISRAKSNGDLLTVALEKSQKGNLEGLIDLVSDNSPYLRPSSDLLAVTKLYYAELLYNIDSDSSESMRVLKEIFSNESISTTLRQLAKIKYLLLFSGDNKVKQDLTDELSSPGNHYRFLAQEHKVQTYLASGMSDEANRQIDILLNDLEVSEQQKRRLMDLKLAIR
;
A
#
# COMPACT_ATOMS: atom_id res chain seq x y z
N MET A 1 13.79 -56.42 -51.34
CA MET A 1 13.14 -55.28 -52.05
C MET A 1 13.21 -54.08 -51.09
N ALA A 2 14.02 -53.10 -51.41
CA ALA A 2 14.12 -51.88 -50.62
C ALA A 2 12.81 -51.08 -50.79
N ASN A 3 12.22 -50.65 -49.65
CA ASN A 3 10.95 -49.94 -49.64
C ASN A 3 11.18 -48.51 -50.16
N PRO A 4 10.53 -48.11 -51.28
CA PRO A 4 10.76 -46.80 -51.87
C PRO A 4 10.34 -45.62 -50.98
N GLU A 5 9.48 -45.87 -49.99
CA GLU A 5 9.05 -44.85 -49.02
C GLU A 5 10.18 -44.47 -48.03
N SER A 6 10.99 -45.44 -47.59
CA SER A 6 12.10 -45.17 -46.68
C SER A 6 13.20 -44.32 -47.32
N PHE A 7 13.42 -44.51 -48.61
CA PHE A 7 14.39 -43.74 -49.40
C PHE A 7 13.94 -42.27 -49.61
N LEU A 8 12.65 -42.06 -49.81
CA LEU A 8 12.08 -40.71 -49.93
C LEU A 8 12.10 -39.94 -48.60
N GLU A 9 11.88 -40.65 -47.48
CA GLU A 9 12.02 -40.07 -46.15
C GLU A 9 13.46 -39.68 -45.83
N GLU A 10 14.42 -40.55 -46.13
CA GLU A 10 15.84 -40.30 -45.91
C GLU A 10 16.36 -39.11 -46.72
N VAL A 11 15.97 -39.01 -48.00
CA VAL A 11 16.33 -37.89 -48.88
C VAL A 11 15.62 -36.60 -48.42
N ALA A 12 14.39 -36.67 -47.93
CA ALA A 12 13.66 -35.48 -47.42
C ALA A 12 14.29 -34.97 -46.12
N GLU A 13 14.79 -35.85 -45.28
CA GLU A 13 15.48 -35.51 -44.02
C GLU A 13 16.85 -34.90 -44.30
N GLU A 14 17.59 -35.43 -45.25
CA GLU A 14 18.88 -34.88 -45.68
C GLU A 14 18.77 -33.49 -46.30
N VAL A 15 17.77 -33.27 -47.17
CA VAL A 15 17.47 -31.95 -47.71
C VAL A 15 17.02 -30.95 -46.68
N ARG A 16 16.24 -31.35 -45.66
CA ARG A 16 15.91 -30.51 -44.51
C ARG A 16 17.14 -30.14 -43.71
N ARG A 17 18.03 -31.11 -43.46
CA ARG A 17 19.29 -30.92 -42.72
C ARG A 17 20.23 -29.96 -43.46
N GLU A 18 20.33 -30.09 -44.76
CA GLU A 18 21.15 -29.21 -45.62
C GLU A 18 20.61 -27.76 -45.64
N ARG A 19 19.28 -27.60 -45.75
CA ARG A 19 18.63 -26.26 -45.69
C ARG A 19 18.85 -25.60 -44.32
N LEU A 20 18.73 -26.32 -43.23
CA LEU A 20 19.00 -25.83 -41.88
C LEU A 20 20.47 -25.45 -41.75
N PHE A 21 21.41 -26.29 -42.22
CA PHE A 21 22.84 -25.99 -42.18
C PHE A 21 23.20 -24.75 -42.98
N LYS A 22 22.63 -24.57 -44.18
CA LYS A 22 22.81 -23.37 -45.03
C LYS A 22 22.22 -22.11 -44.35
N PHE A 23 21.08 -22.25 -43.70
CA PHE A 23 20.45 -21.14 -42.93
C PHE A 23 21.32 -20.73 -41.73
N PHE A 24 21.79 -21.69 -40.94
CA PHE A 24 22.67 -21.42 -39.82
C PHE A 24 24.03 -20.86 -40.26
N LYS A 25 24.59 -21.35 -41.34
CA LYS A 25 25.86 -20.85 -41.90
C LYS A 25 25.73 -19.39 -42.40
N LYS A 26 24.58 -19.02 -42.95
CA LYS A 26 24.31 -17.67 -43.48
C LYS A 26 23.90 -16.66 -42.38
N ASN A 27 23.06 -17.13 -41.41
CA ASN A 27 22.44 -16.24 -40.43
C ASN A 27 22.84 -16.56 -38.98
N GLY A 28 23.80 -17.49 -38.78
CA GLY A 28 24.21 -17.95 -37.44
C GLY A 28 24.67 -16.82 -36.50
N TRP A 29 25.28 -15.78 -37.07
CA TRP A 29 25.71 -14.62 -36.32
C TRP A 29 24.50 -13.81 -35.77
N ILE A 30 23.38 -13.72 -36.53
CA ILE A 30 22.14 -13.05 -36.09
C ILE A 30 21.53 -13.81 -34.93
N ILE A 31 21.51 -15.15 -35.02
CA ILE A 31 21.00 -16.00 -33.95
C ILE A 31 21.87 -15.85 -32.70
N ALA A 32 23.20 -15.86 -32.85
CA ALA A 32 24.14 -15.62 -31.75
C ALA A 32 23.93 -14.24 -31.12
N PHE A 33 23.68 -13.21 -31.94
CA PHE A 33 23.40 -11.86 -31.46
C PHE A 33 22.09 -11.78 -30.67
N VAL A 34 21.00 -12.40 -31.17
CA VAL A 34 19.71 -12.45 -30.46
C VAL A 34 19.83 -13.17 -29.13
N VAL A 35 20.55 -14.28 -29.08
CA VAL A 35 20.81 -15.00 -27.82
C VAL A 35 21.64 -14.13 -26.86
N LEU A 36 22.67 -13.44 -27.36
CA LEU A 36 23.47 -12.54 -26.55
C LEU A 36 22.63 -11.39 -25.95
N VAL A 37 21.77 -10.75 -26.78
CA VAL A 37 20.87 -9.69 -26.32
C VAL A 37 19.89 -10.23 -25.27
N ALA A 38 19.33 -11.43 -25.46
CA ALA A 38 18.44 -12.06 -24.48
C ALA A 38 19.15 -12.33 -23.15
N LEU A 39 20.39 -12.81 -23.19
CA LEU A 39 21.21 -13.03 -22.00
C LEU A 39 21.54 -11.71 -21.28
N CYS A 40 21.95 -10.68 -22.01
CA CYS A 40 22.22 -9.36 -21.45
C CYS A 40 20.96 -8.76 -20.80
N ALA A 41 19.80 -8.89 -21.45
CA ALA A 41 18.51 -8.43 -20.92
C ALA A 41 18.13 -9.18 -19.62
N SER A 42 18.34 -10.49 -19.59
CA SER A 42 18.10 -11.32 -18.40
C SER A 42 19.00 -10.92 -17.23
N ILE A 43 20.29 -10.72 -17.49
CA ILE A 43 21.26 -10.29 -16.47
C ILE A 43 20.90 -8.88 -15.95
N ALA A 44 20.57 -7.96 -16.86
CA ALA A 44 20.17 -6.61 -16.47
C ALA A 44 18.88 -6.59 -15.64
N TYR A 45 17.91 -7.44 -16.00
CA TYR A 45 16.68 -7.62 -15.24
C TYR A 45 16.94 -8.17 -13.83
N GLU A 46 17.76 -9.20 -13.73
CA GLU A 46 18.11 -9.84 -12.45
C GLU A 46 18.91 -8.88 -11.55
N TRP A 47 19.83 -8.14 -12.15
CA TRP A 47 20.60 -7.12 -11.41
C TRP A 47 19.73 -5.99 -10.87
N ARG A 48 18.76 -5.48 -11.67
CA ARG A 48 17.78 -4.49 -11.20
C ARG A 48 16.94 -5.04 -10.06
N LYS A 49 16.38 -6.24 -10.23
CA LYS A 49 15.56 -6.92 -9.21
C LYS A 49 16.34 -7.13 -7.90
N ASN A 50 17.57 -7.60 -8.01
CA ASN A 50 18.42 -7.85 -6.83
C ASN A 50 18.84 -6.55 -6.13
N SER A 51 19.07 -5.48 -6.89
CA SER A 51 19.34 -4.15 -6.34
C SER A 51 18.12 -3.58 -5.60
N GLU A 52 16.89 -3.78 -6.11
CA GLU A 52 15.65 -3.37 -5.45
C GLU A 52 15.42 -4.15 -4.16
N ILE A 53 15.62 -5.45 -4.18
CA ILE A 53 15.50 -6.31 -2.98
C ILE A 53 16.54 -5.92 -1.92
N SER A 54 17.79 -5.69 -2.32
CA SER A 54 18.84 -5.28 -1.40
C SER A 54 18.55 -3.91 -0.76
N ARG A 55 18.05 -2.95 -1.54
CA ARG A 55 17.60 -1.64 -1.03
C ARG A 55 16.42 -1.79 -0.08
N ALA A 56 15.40 -2.58 -0.44
CA ALA A 56 14.24 -2.82 0.40
C ALA A 56 14.64 -3.45 1.74
N LYS A 57 15.57 -4.42 1.72
CA LYS A 57 16.11 -5.04 2.92
C LYS A 57 16.85 -4.03 3.79
N SER A 58 17.76 -3.25 3.22
CA SER A 58 18.52 -2.22 3.96
C SER A 58 17.58 -1.18 4.59
N ASN A 59 16.55 -0.75 3.86
CA ASN A 59 15.54 0.18 4.37
C ASN A 59 14.71 -0.44 5.50
N GLY A 60 14.35 -1.73 5.38
CA GLY A 60 13.66 -2.47 6.43
C GLY A 60 14.49 -2.62 7.70
N ASP A 61 15.78 -2.90 7.56
CA ASP A 61 16.71 -3.02 8.68
C ASP A 61 16.86 -1.68 9.42
N LEU A 62 17.01 -0.58 8.69
CA LEU A 62 17.07 0.78 9.27
C LEU A 62 15.78 1.14 10.02
N LEU A 63 14.63 0.86 9.42
CA LEU A 63 13.34 1.09 10.06
C LEU A 63 13.20 0.25 11.34
N THR A 64 13.58 -1.03 11.30
CA THR A 64 13.52 -1.92 12.47
C THR A 64 14.37 -1.39 13.63
N VAL A 65 15.59 -0.95 13.34
CA VAL A 65 16.49 -0.36 14.36
C VAL A 65 15.91 0.94 14.92
N ALA A 66 15.32 1.79 14.07
CA ALA A 66 14.70 3.04 14.51
C ALA A 66 13.46 2.78 15.37
N LEU A 67 12.63 1.78 15.01
CA LEU A 67 11.48 1.35 15.79
C LEU A 67 11.88 0.79 17.17
N GLU A 68 12.91 -0.04 17.22
CA GLU A 68 13.42 -0.60 18.48
C GLU A 68 13.94 0.49 19.43
N LYS A 69 14.64 1.48 18.88
CA LYS A 69 15.11 2.64 19.66
C LYS A 69 13.95 3.50 20.14
N SER A 70 12.93 3.71 19.32
CA SER A 70 11.77 4.52 19.67
C SER A 70 10.93 3.90 20.80
N GLN A 71 10.85 2.58 20.87
CA GLN A 71 10.21 1.87 21.99
C GLN A 71 10.94 2.11 23.32
N LYS A 72 12.22 2.44 23.28
CA LYS A 72 13.05 2.83 24.44
C LYS A 72 13.03 4.35 24.72
N GLY A 73 12.16 5.10 24.02
CA GLY A 73 12.00 6.55 24.18
C GLY A 73 12.95 7.40 23.33
N ASN A 74 13.77 6.80 22.48
CA ASN A 74 14.67 7.55 21.58
C ASN A 74 14.05 7.67 20.18
N LEU A 75 13.54 8.85 19.85
CA LEU A 75 12.89 9.14 18.56
C LEU A 75 13.87 9.63 17.47
N GLU A 76 15.13 9.89 17.82
CA GLU A 76 16.13 10.46 16.85
C GLU A 76 16.20 9.68 15.55
N GLY A 77 16.30 8.33 15.64
CA GLY A 77 16.37 7.49 14.45
C GLY A 77 15.13 7.54 13.58
N LEU A 78 13.94 7.75 14.16
CA LEU A 78 12.70 7.94 13.38
C LEU A 78 12.64 9.33 12.76
N ILE A 79 13.04 10.37 13.50
CA ILE A 79 13.11 11.74 13.01
C ILE A 79 14.03 11.81 11.78
N ASP A 80 15.21 11.18 11.86
CA ASP A 80 16.15 11.10 10.73
C ASP A 80 15.54 10.38 9.53
N LEU A 81 14.74 9.32 9.74
CA LEU A 81 14.10 8.56 8.68
C LEU A 81 12.93 9.30 8.03
N VAL A 82 12.18 10.12 8.76
CA VAL A 82 11.03 10.88 8.25
C VAL A 82 11.43 12.25 7.69
N SER A 83 12.67 12.71 7.94
CA SER A 83 13.16 13.97 7.41
C SER A 83 13.43 13.86 5.91
N ASP A 84 13.07 14.90 5.14
CA ASP A 84 13.27 14.93 3.69
C ASP A 84 14.75 14.91 3.27
N ASN A 85 15.67 15.15 4.20
CA ASN A 85 17.11 15.16 3.99
C ASN A 85 17.81 13.85 4.39
N SER A 86 17.07 12.77 4.63
CA SER A 86 17.69 11.50 4.98
C SER A 86 18.58 11.00 3.85
N PRO A 87 19.92 10.94 4.02
CA PRO A 87 20.83 10.44 2.99
C PRO A 87 20.69 8.91 2.81
N TYR A 88 20.03 8.24 3.73
CA TYR A 88 20.00 6.79 3.83
C TYR A 88 18.79 6.15 3.16
N LEU A 89 17.74 6.93 2.89
CA LEU A 89 16.51 6.41 2.32
C LEU A 89 16.13 7.21 1.07
N ARG A 90 16.14 6.52 -0.07
CA ARG A 90 15.11 6.74 -1.09
C ARG A 90 14.12 5.61 -0.93
N PRO A 91 13.28 5.61 0.12
CA PRO A 91 12.24 4.61 0.29
C PRO A 91 11.23 4.79 -0.83
N SER A 92 10.51 3.72 -1.14
CA SER A 92 9.26 3.92 -1.85
C SER A 92 8.41 4.91 -1.04
N SER A 93 7.62 5.73 -1.72
CA SER A 93 6.69 6.67 -1.07
C SER A 93 5.85 5.98 0.02
N ASP A 94 5.50 4.71 -0.20
CA ASP A 94 4.72 3.91 0.74
C ASP A 94 5.50 3.51 2.00
N LEU A 95 6.78 3.15 1.89
CA LEU A 95 7.59 2.84 3.07
C LEU A 95 7.79 4.08 3.95
N LEU A 96 8.05 5.23 3.31
CA LEU A 96 8.14 6.50 4.02
C LEU A 96 6.81 6.85 4.69
N ALA A 97 5.68 6.61 4.01
CA ALA A 97 4.35 6.83 4.57
C ALA A 97 4.08 5.95 5.79
N VAL A 98 4.45 4.66 5.75
CA VAL A 98 4.34 3.76 6.91
C VAL A 98 5.20 4.26 8.08
N THR A 99 6.43 4.69 7.82
CA THR A 99 7.31 5.24 8.84
C THR A 99 6.72 6.52 9.44
N LYS A 100 6.20 7.43 8.62
CA LYS A 100 5.53 8.66 9.05
C LYS A 100 4.24 8.38 9.82
N LEU A 101 3.45 7.36 9.44
CA LEU A 101 2.26 6.94 10.19
C LEU A 101 2.61 6.48 11.61
N TYR A 102 3.67 5.70 11.75
CA TYR A 102 4.14 5.25 13.06
C TYR A 102 4.70 6.41 13.89
N TYR A 103 5.46 7.30 13.27
CA TYR A 103 5.97 8.52 13.92
C TYR A 103 4.83 9.42 14.43
N ALA A 104 3.81 9.64 13.60
CA ALA A 104 2.63 10.40 14.00
C ALA A 104 1.89 9.79 15.19
N GLU A 105 1.81 8.45 15.25
CA GLU A 105 1.21 7.74 16.38
C GLU A 105 2.04 7.88 17.67
N LEU A 106 3.35 7.81 17.57
CA LEU A 106 4.23 8.05 18.74
C LEU A 106 4.11 9.48 19.27
N LEU A 107 4.08 10.47 18.37
CA LEU A 107 3.86 11.87 18.76
C LEU A 107 2.52 12.05 19.47
N TYR A 108 1.46 11.43 18.96
CA TYR A 108 0.14 11.48 19.59
C TYR A 108 0.12 10.82 20.96
N ASN A 109 0.84 9.71 21.14
CA ASN A 109 0.94 9.03 22.45
C ASN A 109 1.72 9.84 23.48
N ILE A 110 2.64 10.71 23.03
CA ILE A 110 3.38 11.63 23.92
C ILE A 110 2.53 12.84 24.26
N ASP A 111 1.86 13.40 23.26
CA ASP A 111 0.99 14.56 23.36
C ASP A 111 -0.22 14.38 22.41
N SER A 112 -1.40 14.13 22.98
CA SER A 112 -2.64 13.89 22.23
C SER A 112 -3.09 15.08 21.38
N ASP A 113 -2.61 16.29 21.67
CA ASP A 113 -2.89 17.52 20.90
C ASP A 113 -1.71 17.90 19.99
N SER A 114 -0.80 16.99 19.72
CA SER A 114 0.39 17.23 18.91
C SER A 114 0.05 17.78 17.52
N SER A 115 0.32 19.06 17.31
CA SER A 115 0.18 19.71 16.01
C SER A 115 1.08 19.10 14.95
N GLU A 116 2.23 18.55 15.34
CA GLU A 116 3.16 17.87 14.46
C GLU A 116 2.60 16.51 13.99
N SER A 117 1.95 15.76 14.88
CA SER A 117 1.27 14.52 14.50
C SER A 117 0.17 14.79 13.45
N MET A 118 -0.65 15.84 13.68
CA MET A 118 -1.65 16.29 12.71
C MET A 118 -1.03 16.66 11.36
N ARG A 119 0.08 17.40 11.38
CA ARG A 119 0.79 17.86 10.18
C ARG A 119 1.28 16.64 9.38
N VAL A 120 1.91 15.68 10.04
CA VAL A 120 2.44 14.46 9.40
C VAL A 120 1.32 13.65 8.75
N LEU A 121 0.18 13.46 9.44
CA LEU A 121 -0.96 12.76 8.85
C LEU A 121 -1.54 13.50 7.63
N LYS A 122 -1.66 14.83 7.71
CA LYS A 122 -2.11 15.66 6.56
C LYS A 122 -1.17 15.53 5.37
N GLU A 123 0.14 15.54 5.59
CA GLU A 123 1.13 15.36 4.54
C GLU A 123 0.98 14.01 3.83
N ILE A 124 0.76 12.91 4.60
CA ILE A 124 0.57 11.58 4.02
C ILE A 124 -0.68 11.55 3.14
N PHE A 125 -1.83 11.99 3.64
CA PHE A 125 -3.07 11.84 2.88
C PHE A 125 -3.21 12.84 1.70
N SER A 126 -2.42 13.91 1.70
CA SER A 126 -2.40 14.88 0.59
C SER A 126 -1.40 14.51 -0.51
N ASN A 127 -0.52 13.53 -0.29
CA ASN A 127 0.49 13.14 -1.25
C ASN A 127 0.00 12.04 -2.19
N GLU A 128 -0.25 12.38 -3.45
CA GLU A 128 -0.77 11.46 -4.47
C GLU A 128 0.21 10.34 -4.86
N SER A 129 1.50 10.48 -4.57
CA SER A 129 2.49 9.42 -4.83
C SER A 129 2.39 8.25 -3.84
N ILE A 130 1.65 8.42 -2.74
CA ILE A 130 1.39 7.39 -1.73
C ILE A 130 0.16 6.58 -2.15
N SER A 131 0.21 5.27 -1.92
CA SER A 131 -0.92 4.38 -2.24
C SER A 131 -2.21 4.83 -1.56
N THR A 132 -3.33 4.65 -2.26
CA THR A 132 -4.66 5.03 -1.77
C THR A 132 -4.97 4.44 -0.40
N THR A 133 -4.55 3.19 -0.15
CA THR A 133 -4.76 2.49 1.12
C THR A 133 -4.09 3.22 2.29
N LEU A 134 -2.83 3.64 2.14
CA LEU A 134 -2.11 4.36 3.19
C LEU A 134 -2.65 5.78 3.38
N ARG A 135 -3.06 6.44 2.30
CA ARG A 135 -3.73 7.74 2.40
C ARG A 135 -5.05 7.65 3.16
N GLN A 136 -5.87 6.63 2.86
CA GLN A 136 -7.12 6.39 3.61
C GLN A 136 -6.86 6.05 5.07
N LEU A 137 -5.81 5.27 5.37
CA LEU A 137 -5.40 4.99 6.75
C LEU A 137 -4.98 6.27 7.49
N ALA A 138 -4.25 7.17 6.85
CA ALA A 138 -3.88 8.45 7.44
C ALA A 138 -5.12 9.33 7.70
N LYS A 139 -6.08 9.36 6.76
CA LYS A 139 -7.34 10.10 6.90
C LYS A 139 -8.18 9.60 8.08
N ILE A 140 -8.35 8.29 8.21
CA ILE A 140 -9.13 7.73 9.32
C ILE A 140 -8.43 7.94 10.66
N LYS A 141 -7.10 7.79 10.73
CA LYS A 141 -6.34 8.12 11.95
C LYS A 141 -6.52 9.60 12.32
N TYR A 142 -6.40 10.52 11.37
CA TYR A 142 -6.65 11.95 11.60
C TYR A 142 -8.06 12.19 12.14
N LEU A 143 -9.07 11.60 11.53
CA LEU A 143 -10.47 11.73 11.91
C LEU A 143 -10.72 11.28 13.36
N LEU A 144 -10.13 10.15 13.76
CA LEU A 144 -10.36 9.52 15.06
C LEU A 144 -9.54 10.13 16.20
N LEU A 145 -8.32 10.60 15.92
CA LEU A 145 -7.38 11.01 16.95
C LEU A 145 -7.52 12.50 17.34
N PHE A 146 -7.93 13.37 16.42
CA PHE A 146 -7.89 14.80 16.67
C PHE A 146 -9.28 15.45 16.76
N SER A 147 -9.42 16.40 17.68
CA SER A 147 -10.70 17.11 17.94
C SER A 147 -10.86 18.42 17.16
N GLY A 148 -9.80 18.89 16.46
CA GLY A 148 -9.80 20.19 15.77
C GLY A 148 -10.47 20.19 14.40
N ASP A 149 -10.46 21.35 13.74
CA ASP A 149 -10.88 21.64 12.36
C ASP A 149 -12.14 20.87 11.87
N ASN A 150 -13.31 21.32 12.31
CA ASN A 150 -14.59 20.69 12.01
C ASN A 150 -14.85 20.55 10.50
N LYS A 151 -14.35 21.47 9.67
CA LYS A 151 -14.54 21.42 8.22
C LYS A 151 -13.74 20.27 7.60
N VAL A 152 -12.46 20.18 7.93
CA VAL A 152 -11.61 19.07 7.45
C VAL A 152 -12.18 17.71 7.91
N LYS A 153 -12.64 17.62 9.15
CA LYS A 153 -13.25 16.40 9.68
C LYS A 153 -14.54 16.04 8.93
N GLN A 154 -15.37 17.02 8.63
CA GLN A 154 -16.59 16.77 7.87
C GLN A 154 -16.28 16.27 6.46
N ASP A 155 -15.36 16.92 5.74
CA ASP A 155 -14.93 16.52 4.40
C ASP A 155 -14.35 15.09 4.41
N LEU A 156 -13.52 14.76 5.39
CA LEU A 156 -12.95 13.41 5.57
C LEU A 156 -14.02 12.37 5.92
N THR A 157 -14.98 12.74 6.77
CA THR A 157 -16.08 11.83 7.14
C THR A 157 -16.94 11.52 5.91
N ASP A 158 -17.27 12.52 5.11
CA ASP A 158 -18.09 12.34 3.91
C ASP A 158 -17.34 11.51 2.86
N GLU A 159 -16.05 11.77 2.65
CA GLU A 159 -15.21 10.99 1.73
C GLU A 159 -15.08 9.51 2.18
N LEU A 160 -14.72 9.30 3.45
CA LEU A 160 -14.50 7.94 3.97
C LEU A 160 -15.81 7.14 4.13
N SER A 161 -16.96 7.82 4.28
CA SER A 161 -18.28 7.18 4.36
C SER A 161 -18.82 6.72 3.01
N SER A 162 -18.13 7.03 1.90
CA SER A 162 -18.57 6.68 0.55
C SER A 162 -18.60 5.16 0.31
N PRO A 163 -19.54 4.65 -0.51
CA PRO A 163 -19.59 3.23 -0.87
C PRO A 163 -18.26 2.74 -1.44
N GLY A 164 -17.85 1.53 -1.04
CA GLY A 164 -16.60 0.92 -1.49
C GLY A 164 -15.34 1.37 -0.74
N ASN A 165 -15.43 2.32 0.20
CA ASN A 165 -14.31 2.68 1.06
C ASN A 165 -14.14 1.63 2.17
N HIS A 166 -12.90 1.17 2.40
CA HIS A 166 -12.60 0.19 3.45
C HIS A 166 -12.91 0.68 4.87
N TYR A 167 -12.89 2.00 5.09
CA TYR A 167 -13.15 2.61 6.40
C TYR A 167 -14.56 3.16 6.53
N ARG A 168 -15.47 2.87 5.58
CA ARG A 168 -16.83 3.40 5.51
C ARG A 168 -17.57 3.30 6.86
N PHE A 169 -17.60 2.11 7.42
CA PHE A 169 -18.33 1.88 8.66
C PHE A 169 -17.71 2.59 9.86
N LEU A 170 -16.38 2.63 9.92
CA LEU A 170 -15.66 3.32 10.99
C LEU A 170 -15.89 4.84 10.93
N ALA A 171 -15.90 5.43 9.72
CA ALA A 171 -16.22 6.84 9.52
C ALA A 171 -17.68 7.15 9.89
N GLN A 172 -18.61 6.28 9.53
CA GLN A 172 -20.03 6.42 9.88
C GLN A 172 -20.28 6.24 11.39
N GLU A 173 -19.59 5.31 12.04
CA GLU A 173 -19.62 5.15 13.51
C GLU A 173 -19.08 6.41 14.21
N HIS A 174 -17.98 6.97 13.69
CA HIS A 174 -17.46 8.25 14.19
C HIS A 174 -18.47 9.41 14.01
N LYS A 175 -19.23 9.42 12.92
CA LYS A 175 -20.31 10.39 12.70
C LYS A 175 -21.40 10.29 13.77
N VAL A 176 -21.78 9.08 14.16
CA VAL A 176 -22.70 8.85 15.29
C VAL A 176 -22.14 9.44 16.59
N GLN A 177 -20.86 9.17 16.89
CA GLN A 177 -20.20 9.72 18.08
C GLN A 177 -20.17 11.26 18.06
N THR A 178 -19.93 11.85 16.89
CA THR A 178 -19.94 13.31 16.71
C THR A 178 -21.33 13.91 16.98
N TYR A 179 -22.40 13.26 16.50
CA TYR A 179 -23.76 13.69 16.79
C TYR A 179 -24.07 13.62 18.30
N LEU A 180 -23.65 12.52 18.97
CA LEU A 180 -23.84 12.39 20.41
C LEU A 180 -23.07 13.44 21.20
N ALA A 181 -21.82 13.69 20.85
CA ALA A 181 -21.01 14.73 21.49
C ALA A 181 -21.61 16.15 21.30
N SER A 182 -22.36 16.35 20.22
CA SER A 182 -23.06 17.61 19.94
C SER A 182 -24.47 17.68 20.54
N GLY A 183 -24.91 16.66 21.29
CA GLY A 183 -26.27 16.59 21.85
C GLY A 183 -27.37 16.29 20.81
N MET A 184 -27.01 15.88 19.60
CA MET A 184 -27.93 15.60 18.49
C MET A 184 -28.37 14.14 18.51
N SER A 185 -29.10 13.74 19.57
CA SER A 185 -29.49 12.34 19.82
C SER A 185 -30.40 11.75 18.73
N ASP A 186 -31.28 12.56 18.13
CA ASP A 186 -32.16 12.10 17.06
C ASP A 186 -31.40 11.78 15.78
N GLU A 187 -30.40 12.61 15.43
CA GLU A 187 -29.51 12.39 14.29
C GLU A 187 -28.65 11.15 14.51
N ALA A 188 -28.10 10.98 15.72
CA ALA A 188 -27.34 9.78 16.10
C ALA A 188 -28.18 8.52 15.95
N ASN A 189 -29.40 8.51 16.48
CA ASN A 189 -30.33 7.37 16.37
C ASN A 189 -30.64 7.04 14.90
N ARG A 190 -30.93 8.05 14.07
CA ARG A 190 -31.17 7.83 12.63
C ARG A 190 -29.97 7.22 11.94
N GLN A 191 -28.75 7.71 12.23
CA GLN A 191 -27.54 7.17 11.65
C GLN A 191 -27.28 5.72 12.11
N ILE A 192 -27.55 5.40 13.38
CA ILE A 192 -27.45 4.02 13.90
C ILE A 192 -28.44 3.13 13.17
N ASP A 193 -29.69 3.55 12.96
CA ASP A 193 -30.69 2.75 12.25
C ASP A 193 -30.30 2.46 10.80
N ILE A 194 -29.70 3.43 10.12
CA ILE A 194 -29.13 3.23 8.77
C ILE A 194 -28.05 2.15 8.81
N LEU A 195 -27.12 2.20 9.76
CA LEU A 195 -26.04 1.24 9.89
C LEU A 195 -26.53 -0.17 10.27
N LEU A 196 -27.52 -0.28 11.15
CA LEU A 196 -28.09 -1.57 11.55
C LEU A 196 -28.80 -2.28 10.39
N ASN A 197 -29.37 -1.54 9.43
CA ASN A 197 -30.02 -2.05 8.24
C ASN A 197 -29.05 -2.32 7.08
N ASP A 198 -27.77 -1.94 7.20
CA ASP A 198 -26.77 -2.18 6.17
C ASP A 198 -26.30 -3.64 6.20
N LEU A 199 -26.38 -4.31 5.05
CA LEU A 199 -26.03 -5.73 4.92
C LEU A 199 -24.52 -5.99 5.01
N GLU A 200 -23.68 -4.97 4.78
CA GLU A 200 -22.23 -5.11 4.85
C GLU A 200 -21.69 -4.91 6.27
N VAL A 201 -22.52 -4.43 7.21
CA VAL A 201 -22.14 -4.25 8.62
C VAL A 201 -22.06 -5.61 9.31
N SER A 202 -20.90 -5.90 9.93
CA SER A 202 -20.68 -7.15 10.64
C SER A 202 -21.55 -7.26 11.91
N GLU A 203 -21.86 -8.48 12.32
CA GLU A 203 -22.65 -8.74 13.53
C GLU A 203 -22.00 -8.14 14.79
N GLN A 204 -20.66 -8.09 14.86
CA GLN A 204 -19.97 -7.46 15.97
C GLN A 204 -20.18 -5.94 15.98
N GLN A 205 -20.18 -5.30 14.82
CA GLN A 205 -20.47 -3.86 14.70
C GLN A 205 -21.92 -3.57 15.04
N LYS A 206 -22.87 -4.39 14.58
CA LYS A 206 -24.28 -4.25 14.93
C LYS A 206 -24.53 -4.32 16.42
N ARG A 207 -23.88 -5.24 17.12
CA ARG A 207 -23.97 -5.33 18.60
C ARG A 207 -23.50 -4.02 19.27
N ARG A 208 -22.35 -3.50 18.88
CA ARG A 208 -21.85 -2.20 19.42
C ARG A 208 -22.83 -1.06 19.15
N LEU A 209 -23.41 -1.00 17.95
CA LEU A 209 -24.39 0.03 17.60
C LEU A 209 -25.69 -0.11 18.40
N MET A 210 -26.13 -1.34 18.68
CA MET A 210 -27.29 -1.59 19.55
C MET A 210 -27.01 -1.14 20.99
N ASP A 211 -25.85 -1.48 21.54
CA ASP A 211 -25.43 -1.04 22.87
C ASP A 211 -25.39 0.49 22.95
N LEU A 212 -24.84 1.13 21.93
CA LEU A 212 -24.79 2.59 21.82
C LEU A 212 -26.20 3.19 21.75
N LYS A 213 -27.10 2.61 20.98
CA LYS A 213 -28.51 3.03 20.87
C LYS A 213 -29.27 2.91 22.20
N LEU A 214 -28.99 1.88 22.98
CA LEU A 214 -29.56 1.72 24.31
C LEU A 214 -29.07 2.78 25.31
N ALA A 215 -27.83 3.24 25.14
CA ALA A 215 -27.23 4.28 26.00
C ALA A 215 -27.76 5.69 25.72
N ILE A 216 -28.37 5.93 24.54
CA ILE A 216 -28.95 7.23 24.14
C ILE A 216 -30.33 7.48 24.77
N ARG A 217 -30.95 6.45 25.33
CA ARG A 217 -32.25 6.54 26.01
C ARG A 217 -32.07 7.12 27.43
#